data_8373d3a49ab18562eb0790df77a1ff9f
#
_entry.id   8373d3a49ab18562eb0790df77a1ff9f
#
_cell.length_a   1.000
_cell.length_b   1.000
_cell.length_c   1.000
_cell.angle_alpha   90.00
_cell.angle_beta   90.00
_cell.angle_gamma   90.00
#
_symmetry.space_group_name_H-M   'P 1'
#
loop_
_entity.id
_entity.type
_entity.pdbx_description
1 polymer ?
#
loop_
_entity_poly.entity_id
_entity_poly.type
_entity_poly.pdbx_seq_one_letter_code
_entity_poly.pdbx_strand_id
1 'polypeptide(L)' 'MAPEQRPEEFAPITEEEQAVLLQVVEFLRRLKYGTVLLVVQDGKVVQIEMAEKIRLV' A
#
# COMPACT_ATOMS: atom_id res chain seq x y z
N MET A 1 17.97 13.57 -0.97
CA MET A 1 17.93 13.64 0.35
C MET A 1 16.87 12.79 0.95
N ALA A 2 17.19 12.18 1.94
CA ALA A 2 16.31 11.23 2.48
C ALA A 2 15.12 11.91 3.09
N PRO A 3 14.02 11.33 2.96
CA PRO A 3 12.87 11.86 3.60
C PRO A 3 13.09 11.76 5.06
N GLU A 4 12.50 12.55 5.70
CA GLU A 4 12.72 12.60 7.02
C GLU A 4 11.78 11.83 7.80
N GLN A 5 11.30 10.76 7.29
CA GLN A 5 10.44 9.93 8.05
C GLN A 5 11.21 9.24 9.11
N ARG A 6 11.04 9.56 10.33
CA ARG A 6 11.72 8.93 11.40
C ARG A 6 10.83 7.94 12.05
N PRO A 7 11.38 6.93 12.70
CA PRO A 7 10.56 5.92 13.33
C PRO A 7 9.57 6.50 14.32
N GLU A 8 9.95 7.53 15.00
CA GLU A 8 9.05 8.03 15.99
C GLU A 8 7.89 8.76 15.37
N GLU A 9 7.97 9.10 14.09
CA GLU A 9 6.84 9.71 13.44
C GLU A 9 5.85 8.72 12.94
N PHE A 10 6.23 7.46 12.95
CA PHE A 10 5.31 6.45 12.58
C PHE A 10 4.67 5.96 13.83
N ALA A 11 3.86 6.62 14.45
CA ALA A 11 3.22 6.11 15.62
C ALA A 11 2.93 4.64 15.45
N PRO A 12 2.68 3.92 16.50
CA PRO A 12 2.39 2.50 16.36
C PRO A 12 1.31 2.27 15.34
N ILE A 13 1.52 1.28 14.51
CA ILE A 13 0.59 0.99 13.44
C ILE A 13 -0.67 0.42 14.05
N THR A 14 -1.81 0.94 13.64
CA THR A 14 -3.08 0.44 14.14
C THR A 14 -3.40 -0.88 13.47
N GLU A 15 -4.39 -1.59 14.01
CA GLU A 15 -4.81 -2.83 13.42
C GLU A 15 -5.35 -2.61 12.02
N GLU A 16 -6.05 -1.52 11.82
CA GLU A 16 -6.57 -1.23 10.49
C GLU A 16 -5.44 -1.01 9.52
N GLU A 17 -4.44 -0.24 9.93
CA GLU A 17 -3.31 0.01 9.06
C GLU A 17 -2.54 -1.27 8.77
N GLN A 18 -2.42 -2.12 9.77
CA GLN A 18 -1.71 -3.37 9.58
C GLN A 18 -2.44 -4.25 8.58
N ALA A 19 -3.76 -4.31 8.65
CA ALA A 19 -4.52 -5.09 7.70
C ALA A 19 -4.33 -4.57 6.28
N VAL A 20 -4.30 -3.26 6.11
CA VAL A 20 -4.07 -2.68 4.80
C VAL A 20 -2.69 -3.05 4.29
N LEU A 21 -1.69 -2.97 5.14
CA LEU A 21 -0.33 -3.30 4.72
C LEU A 21 -0.23 -4.76 4.30
N LEU A 22 -0.90 -5.65 5.00
CA LEU A 22 -0.87 -7.04 4.62
C LEU A 22 -1.50 -7.26 3.26
N GLN A 23 -2.59 -6.57 2.97
CA GLN A 23 -3.20 -6.66 1.66
C GLN A 23 -2.26 -6.16 0.59
N VAL A 24 -1.59 -5.06 0.84
CA VAL A 24 -0.65 -4.50 -0.13
C VAL A 24 0.47 -5.50 -0.39
N VAL A 25 0.99 -6.10 0.67
CA VAL A 25 2.06 -7.06 0.50
C VAL A 25 1.61 -8.25 -0.33
N GLU A 26 0.39 -8.72 -0.10
CA GLU A 26 -0.12 -9.83 -0.88
C GLU A 26 -0.24 -9.47 -2.35
N PHE A 27 -0.72 -8.25 -2.63
CA PHE A 27 -0.82 -7.82 -4.02
C PHE A 27 0.56 -7.74 -4.65
N LEU A 28 1.54 -7.21 -3.92
CA LEU A 28 2.88 -7.09 -4.45
C LEU A 28 3.49 -8.45 -4.77
N ARG A 29 3.16 -9.45 -3.99
CA ARG A 29 3.71 -10.77 -4.25
C ARG A 29 3.07 -11.45 -5.43
N ARG A 30 1.86 -11.04 -5.78
CA ARG A 30 1.16 -11.65 -6.89
C ARG A 30 1.35 -10.92 -8.19
N LEU A 31 1.63 -9.63 -8.12
CA LEU A 31 1.74 -8.81 -9.31
C LEU A 31 3.11 -8.91 -9.90
N LYS A 32 3.20 -9.18 -11.19
CA LYS A 32 4.44 -9.01 -11.91
C LYS A 32 4.50 -7.65 -12.56
N TYR A 33 3.40 -7.22 -13.12
CA TYR A 33 3.28 -5.90 -13.71
C TYR A 33 1.93 -5.38 -13.35
N GLY A 34 1.89 -4.16 -12.89
CA GLY A 34 0.59 -3.59 -12.59
C GLY A 34 0.71 -2.47 -11.61
N THR A 35 -0.42 -2.10 -11.05
CA THR A 35 -0.49 -1.04 -10.08
C THR A 35 -1.34 -1.46 -8.91
N VAL A 36 -1.01 -0.90 -7.77
CA VAL A 36 -1.84 -1.00 -6.59
C VAL A 36 -2.19 0.42 -6.22
N LEU A 37 -3.46 0.69 -6.03
CA LEU A 37 -3.93 2.03 -5.76
C LEU A 37 -4.68 2.04 -4.45
N LEU A 38 -4.33 2.98 -3.61
CA LEU A 38 -5.02 3.15 -2.34
C LEU A 38 -5.84 4.41 -2.39
N VAL A 39 -7.09 4.31 -1.99
CA VAL A 39 -7.96 5.47 -1.88
C VAL A 39 -8.08 5.81 -0.42
N VAL A 40 -7.78 7.05 -0.09
CA VAL A 40 -7.74 7.49 1.29
C VAL A 40 -8.77 8.58 1.49
N GLN A 41 -9.54 8.47 2.54
CA GLN A 41 -10.49 9.50 2.94
C GLN A 41 -10.37 9.75 4.42
N ASP A 42 -10.23 11.00 4.78
CA ASP A 42 -10.14 11.39 6.19
C ASP A 42 -9.05 10.61 6.91
N GLY A 43 -7.92 10.42 6.23
CA GLY A 43 -6.81 9.72 6.85
C GLY A 43 -6.95 8.23 6.93
N LYS A 44 -7.98 7.67 6.32
CA LYS A 44 -8.19 6.23 6.37
C LYS A 44 -8.23 5.66 4.96
N VAL A 45 -7.67 4.48 4.81
CA VAL A 45 -7.76 3.80 3.54
C VAL A 45 -9.12 3.17 3.44
N VAL A 46 -9.89 3.58 2.44
CA VAL A 46 -11.25 3.09 2.28
C VAL A 46 -11.36 2.13 1.11
N GLN A 47 -10.31 2.03 0.30
CA GLN A 47 -10.39 1.14 -0.86
C GLN A 47 -9.00 0.81 -1.34
N ILE A 48 -8.80 -0.41 -1.77
CA ILE A 48 -7.55 -0.85 -2.38
C ILE A 48 -7.92 -1.46 -3.72
N GLU A 49 -7.26 -1.00 -4.77
CA GLU A 49 -7.51 -1.52 -6.11
C GLU A 49 -6.22 -2.09 -6.66
N MET A 50 -6.33 -3.18 -7.35
CA MET A 50 -5.19 -3.81 -8.00
C MET A 50 -5.50 -3.95 -9.47
N ALA A 51 -4.60 -3.50 -10.32
CA ALA A 51 -4.74 -3.65 -11.75
C ALA A 51 -3.51 -4.36 -12.27
N GLU A 52 -3.71 -5.51 -12.85
CA GLU A 52 -2.61 -6.29 -13.39
C GLU A 52 -2.52 -6.04 -14.87
N LYS A 53 -1.32 -5.83 -15.35
CA LYS A 53 -1.10 -5.57 -16.76
C LYS A 53 -0.25 -6.67 -17.37
N ILE A 54 -0.52 -6.94 -18.64
CA ILE A 54 0.26 -7.91 -19.38
C ILE A 54 1.24 -7.16 -20.21
N ARG A 55 2.50 -7.53 -20.09
CA ARG A 55 3.55 -6.89 -20.85
C ARG A 55 3.81 -7.71 -22.08
N LEU A 56 3.66 -7.09 -23.22
CA LEU A 56 3.78 -7.81 -24.49
C LEU A 56 5.13 -7.68 -25.12
N VAL A 57 6.03 -7.00 -24.49
CA VAL A 57 7.35 -6.80 -25.08
C VAL A 57 8.38 -7.66 -24.43
#